data_5f1173439b885affaf60921128ae7c44
#
_entry.id   5f1173439b885affaf60921128ae7c44
#
_cell.length_a   1.000
_cell.length_b   1.000
_cell.length_c   1.000
_cell.angle_alpha   90.00
_cell.angle_beta   90.00
_cell.angle_gamma   90.00
#
_symmetry.space_group_name_H-M   'P 1'
#
loop_
_entity.id
_entity.type
_entity.pdbx_description
1 polymer ?
#
loop_
_entity_poly.entity_id
_entity_poly.type
_entity_poly.pdbx_seq_one_letter_code
_entity_poly.pdbx_strand_id
1 'polypeptide(L)'
;MDPTYTMTVPQSHTSAGIADIFSHLLEQYITSDYSLLSKNLCEAVMKTVIHYAPIVLENPNDYEARAQIMWAATLANNGILSLGNQFSGWACHAIEHELSALYDISHGVGLAIITPAWMEYVLNEQTISQF
;
A
#
# COMPACT_ATOMS: atom_id res chain seq x y z
N MET A 1 18.37 -6.23 -3.63
CA MET A 1 17.96 -5.48 -2.42
C MET A 1 18.37 -6.30 -1.20
N ASP A 2 18.86 -5.66 -0.16
CA ASP A 2 19.28 -6.34 1.08
C ASP A 2 18.34 -5.90 2.22
N PRO A 3 17.44 -6.78 2.72
CA PRO A 3 16.47 -6.45 3.75
C PRO A 3 17.10 -6.14 5.11
N THR A 4 18.36 -6.50 5.35
CA THR A 4 19.05 -6.20 6.61
C THR A 4 19.14 -4.71 6.90
N TYR A 5 19.18 -3.86 5.87
CA TYR A 5 19.15 -2.40 6.01
C TYR A 5 17.84 -1.86 6.59
N THR A 6 16.77 -2.67 6.60
CA THR A 6 15.47 -2.26 7.17
C THR A 6 15.28 -2.69 8.62
N MET A 7 16.16 -3.54 9.17
CA MET A 7 16.03 -4.08 10.53
C MET A 7 16.12 -3.02 11.63
N THR A 8 16.81 -1.90 11.36
CA THR A 8 16.93 -0.79 12.30
C THR A 8 15.81 0.25 12.18
N VAL A 9 14.87 0.06 11.25
CA VAL A 9 13.72 0.97 11.08
C VAL A 9 12.79 0.82 12.29
N PRO A 10 12.44 1.91 13.00
CA PRO A 10 11.52 1.86 14.14
C PRO A 10 10.17 1.24 13.77
N GLN A 11 9.54 0.58 14.73
CA GLN A 11 8.24 -0.08 14.53
C GLN A 11 7.15 0.88 14.01
N SER A 12 7.13 2.13 14.51
CA SER A 12 6.20 3.16 14.03
C SER A 12 6.39 3.52 12.55
N HIS A 13 7.65 3.57 12.08
CA HIS A 13 7.94 3.80 10.66
C HIS A 13 7.68 2.54 9.82
N THR A 14 7.91 1.36 10.37
CA THR A 14 7.56 0.09 9.71
C THR A 14 6.04 0.00 9.50
N SER A 15 5.23 0.30 10.51
CA SER A 15 3.76 0.27 10.39
C SER A 15 3.24 1.32 9.42
N ALA A 16 3.78 2.54 9.46
CA ALA A 16 3.44 3.60 8.52
C ALA A 16 3.79 3.21 7.08
N GLY A 17 4.99 2.64 6.86
CA GLY A 17 5.41 2.15 5.55
C GLY A 17 4.55 1.01 5.02
N ILE A 18 4.07 0.11 5.89
CA ILE A 18 3.13 -0.96 5.50
C ILE A 18 1.79 -0.37 5.05
N ALA A 19 1.27 0.63 5.74
CA ALA A 19 0.05 1.31 5.34
C ALA A 19 0.21 2.02 3.99
N ASP A 20 1.36 2.64 3.76
CA ASP A 20 1.69 3.28 2.48
C ASP A 20 1.77 2.26 1.34
N ILE A 21 2.49 1.13 1.52
CA ILE A 21 2.54 0.04 0.55
C ILE A 21 1.12 -0.44 0.19
N PHE A 22 0.29 -0.65 1.20
CA PHE A 22 -1.07 -1.13 0.99
C PHE A 22 -1.94 -0.11 0.25
N SER A 23 -1.81 1.19 0.59
CA SER A 23 -2.51 2.28 -0.12
C SER A 23 -2.11 2.35 -1.59
N HIS A 24 -0.81 2.25 -1.91
CA HIS A 24 -0.34 2.20 -3.30
C HIS A 24 -0.97 1.04 -4.09
N LEU A 25 -1.04 -0.15 -3.49
CA LEU A 25 -1.63 -1.33 -4.13
C LEU A 25 -3.14 -1.16 -4.33
N LEU A 26 -3.83 -0.66 -3.30
CA LEU A 26 -5.28 -0.50 -3.31
C LEU A 26 -5.74 0.54 -4.34
N GLU A 27 -5.07 1.70 -4.39
CA GLU A 27 -5.42 2.74 -5.36
C GLU A 27 -5.21 2.27 -6.80
N GLN A 28 -4.16 1.50 -7.07
CA GLN A 28 -3.95 0.86 -8.36
C GLN A 28 -5.00 -0.22 -8.65
N TYR A 29 -5.46 -0.95 -7.64
CA TYR A 29 -6.42 -2.05 -7.76
C TYR A 29 -7.84 -1.57 -8.06
N ILE A 30 -8.29 -0.46 -7.48
CA ILE A 30 -9.67 0.05 -7.59
C ILE A 30 -9.88 0.87 -8.86
N THR A 31 -8.86 1.10 -9.68
CA THR A 31 -9.04 1.78 -10.96
C THR A 31 -9.88 0.95 -11.94
N SER A 32 -10.74 1.60 -12.72
CA SER A 32 -11.85 0.99 -13.43
C SER A 32 -11.49 0.04 -14.58
N ASP A 33 -10.37 0.24 -15.26
CA ASP A 33 -9.99 -0.53 -16.46
C ASP A 33 -8.72 -1.33 -16.20
N TYR A 34 -8.88 -2.54 -15.70
CA TYR A 34 -7.77 -3.38 -15.32
C TYR A 34 -7.46 -4.50 -16.29
N SER A 35 -6.19 -4.63 -16.63
CA SER A 35 -5.65 -5.89 -17.10
C SER A 35 -5.84 -6.95 -15.99
N LEU A 36 -6.47 -8.08 -16.32
CA LEU A 36 -6.67 -9.20 -15.39
C LEU A 36 -5.35 -9.63 -14.71
N LEU A 37 -4.25 -9.62 -15.48
CA LEU A 37 -2.93 -9.97 -14.96
C LEU A 37 -2.46 -8.97 -13.88
N SER A 38 -2.58 -7.66 -14.14
CA SER A 38 -2.20 -6.62 -13.18
C SER A 38 -3.05 -6.70 -11.92
N LYS A 39 -4.35 -6.97 -12.06
CA LYS A 39 -5.26 -7.19 -10.93
C LYS A 39 -4.81 -8.37 -10.06
N ASN A 40 -4.56 -9.52 -10.67
CA ASN A 40 -4.10 -10.71 -9.95
C ASN A 40 -2.74 -10.48 -9.27
N LEU A 41 -1.83 -9.73 -9.89
CA LEU A 41 -0.55 -9.36 -9.29
C LEU A 41 -0.73 -8.43 -8.08
N CYS A 42 -1.59 -7.40 -8.18
CA CYS A 42 -1.92 -6.55 -7.05
C CYS A 42 -2.48 -7.36 -5.87
N GLU A 43 -3.43 -8.27 -6.12
CA GLU A 43 -3.98 -9.13 -5.07
C GLU A 43 -2.91 -10.00 -4.41
N ALA A 44 -2.01 -10.60 -5.20
CA ALA A 44 -0.94 -11.43 -4.68
C ALA A 44 -0.02 -10.62 -3.75
N VAL A 45 0.33 -9.38 -4.15
CA VAL A 45 1.18 -8.51 -3.32
C VAL A 45 0.44 -8.03 -2.08
N MET A 46 -0.85 -7.63 -2.17
CA MET A 46 -1.67 -7.27 -1.01
C MET A 46 -1.77 -8.42 0.00
N LYS A 47 -2.04 -9.64 -0.45
CA LYS A 47 -2.08 -10.84 0.41
C LYS A 47 -0.74 -11.09 1.12
N THR A 48 0.37 -10.86 0.42
CA THR A 48 1.72 -10.95 1.00
C THR A 48 1.91 -9.90 2.10
N VAL A 49 1.52 -8.65 1.85
CA VAL A 49 1.61 -7.58 2.85
C VAL A 49 0.76 -7.89 4.08
N ILE A 50 -0.50 -8.31 3.90
CA ILE A 50 -1.40 -8.69 5.00
C ILE A 50 -0.81 -9.83 5.84
N HIS A 51 -0.17 -10.81 5.20
CA HIS A 51 0.43 -11.95 5.90
C HIS A 51 1.66 -11.55 6.72
N TYR A 52 2.59 -10.78 6.13
CA TYR A 52 3.87 -10.48 6.76
C TYR A 52 3.86 -9.22 7.64
N ALA A 53 2.87 -8.33 7.52
CA ALA A 53 2.77 -7.13 8.33
C ALA A 53 2.76 -7.43 9.84
N PRO A 54 1.88 -8.30 10.39
CA PRO A 54 1.89 -8.62 11.80
C PRO A 54 3.22 -9.28 12.23
N ILE A 55 3.81 -10.14 11.39
CA ILE A 55 5.05 -10.85 11.71
C ILE A 55 6.21 -9.86 11.88
N VAL A 56 6.39 -8.93 10.95
CA VAL A 56 7.47 -7.94 11.03
C VAL A 56 7.28 -6.91 12.15
N LEU A 57 6.02 -6.64 12.53
CA LEU A 57 5.71 -5.75 13.65
C LEU A 57 5.94 -6.43 15.00
N GLU A 58 5.68 -7.73 15.11
CA GLU A 58 5.95 -8.52 16.32
C GLU A 58 7.44 -8.84 16.46
N ASN A 59 8.09 -9.22 15.36
CA ASN A 59 9.52 -9.50 15.32
C ASN A 59 10.23 -8.64 14.26
N PRO A 60 10.72 -7.44 14.60
CA PRO A 60 11.37 -6.52 13.67
C PRO A 60 12.65 -7.05 13.00
N ASN A 61 13.25 -8.11 13.55
CA ASN A 61 14.46 -8.74 13.02
C ASN A 61 14.18 -10.00 12.20
N ASP A 62 12.92 -10.34 11.96
CA ASP A 62 12.57 -11.46 11.08
C ASP A 62 13.01 -11.14 9.64
N TYR A 63 14.03 -11.85 9.17
CA TYR A 63 14.63 -11.60 7.85
C TYR A 63 13.63 -11.83 6.73
N GLU A 64 12.87 -12.94 6.80
CA GLU A 64 11.90 -13.28 5.76
C GLU A 64 10.79 -12.22 5.67
N ALA A 65 10.21 -11.83 6.81
CA ALA A 65 9.19 -10.79 6.84
C ALA A 65 9.72 -9.46 6.29
N ARG A 66 10.94 -9.04 6.67
CA ARG A 66 11.59 -7.83 6.12
C ARG A 66 11.80 -7.94 4.61
N ALA A 67 12.24 -9.11 4.13
CA ALA A 67 12.46 -9.35 2.71
C ALA A 67 11.17 -9.26 1.90
N GLN A 68 10.10 -9.87 2.39
CA GLN A 68 8.80 -9.88 1.73
C GLN A 68 8.16 -8.48 1.70
N ILE A 69 8.22 -7.73 2.82
CA ILE A 69 7.72 -6.34 2.87
C ILE A 69 8.55 -5.43 1.95
N MET A 70 9.88 -5.56 1.93
CA MET A 70 10.74 -4.77 1.03
C MET A 70 10.44 -5.07 -0.45
N TRP A 71 10.22 -6.34 -0.79
CA TRP A 71 9.87 -6.72 -2.15
C TRP A 71 8.49 -6.20 -2.54
N ALA A 72 7.49 -6.33 -1.65
CA ALA A 72 6.16 -5.77 -1.84
C ALA A 72 6.19 -4.24 -2.04
N ALA A 73 6.98 -3.51 -1.24
CA ALA A 73 7.18 -2.07 -1.38
C ALA A 73 7.71 -1.69 -2.77
N THR A 74 8.70 -2.44 -3.26
CA THR A 74 9.25 -2.21 -4.59
C THR A 74 8.22 -2.41 -5.69
N LEU A 75 7.42 -3.48 -5.62
CA LEU A 75 6.38 -3.77 -6.62
C LEU A 75 5.24 -2.76 -6.56
N ALA A 76 4.87 -2.32 -5.36
CA ALA A 76 3.76 -1.39 -5.16
C ALA A 76 3.95 -0.04 -5.87
N ASN A 77 5.21 0.41 -6.04
CA ASN A 77 5.47 1.77 -6.55
C ASN A 77 6.44 1.84 -7.74
N ASN A 78 6.83 0.72 -8.35
CA ASN A 78 7.72 0.74 -9.53
C ASN A 78 7.00 0.88 -10.87
N GLY A 79 5.66 0.97 -10.88
CA GLY A 79 4.84 1.13 -12.06
C GLY A 79 4.47 -0.18 -12.77
N ILE A 80 5.01 -1.33 -12.38
CA ILE A 80 4.75 -2.61 -13.07
C ILE A 80 3.30 -3.06 -12.90
N LEU A 81 2.71 -2.77 -11.74
CA LEU A 81 1.33 -3.17 -11.42
C LEU A 81 0.28 -2.28 -12.08
N SER A 82 0.68 -1.11 -12.59
CA SER A 82 -0.20 -0.21 -13.36
C SER A 82 -0.16 -0.47 -14.87
N LEU A 83 0.67 -1.38 -15.34
CA LEU A 83 0.75 -1.68 -16.78
C LEU A 83 -0.56 -2.26 -17.31
N GLY A 84 -0.98 -1.75 -18.48
CA GLY A 84 -2.22 -2.17 -19.11
C GLY A 84 -3.48 -1.53 -18.53
N ASN A 85 -3.33 -0.55 -17.63
CA ASN A 85 -4.43 0.17 -17.00
C ASN A 85 -4.49 1.61 -17.47
N GLN A 86 -5.72 2.15 -17.55
CA GLN A 86 -5.93 3.59 -17.55
C GLN A 86 -6.04 4.03 -16.07
N PHE A 87 -4.90 4.37 -15.48
CA PHE A 87 -4.83 4.77 -14.08
C PHE A 87 -5.53 6.11 -13.84
N SER A 88 -6.51 6.13 -12.95
CA SER A 88 -7.36 7.30 -12.71
C SER A 88 -6.79 8.31 -11.70
N GLY A 89 -5.62 8.03 -11.12
CA GLY A 89 -4.94 8.95 -10.20
C GLY A 89 -4.83 8.43 -8.76
N TRP A 90 -3.99 9.10 -7.98
CA TRP A 90 -3.65 8.81 -6.59
C TRP A 90 -4.52 9.64 -5.64
N ALA A 91 -5.80 9.25 -5.45
CA ALA A 91 -6.76 10.04 -4.67
C ALA A 91 -6.39 10.12 -3.18
N CYS A 92 -6.09 8.98 -2.55
CA CYS A 92 -5.66 8.94 -1.14
C CYS A 92 -4.37 9.72 -0.94
N HIS A 93 -3.39 9.53 -1.81
CA HIS A 93 -2.12 10.25 -1.76
C HIS A 93 -2.29 11.75 -1.96
N ALA A 94 -3.12 12.19 -2.90
CA ALA A 94 -3.37 13.61 -3.14
C ALA A 94 -4.01 14.30 -1.92
N ILE A 95 -4.98 13.66 -1.28
CA ILE A 95 -5.62 14.17 -0.05
C ILE A 95 -4.61 14.16 1.11
N GLU A 96 -3.82 13.10 1.23
CA GLU A 96 -2.84 12.93 2.29
C GLU A 96 -1.74 13.98 2.23
N HIS A 97 -1.25 14.32 1.06
CA HIS A 97 -0.24 15.36 0.89
C HIS A 97 -0.69 16.72 1.46
N GLU A 98 -1.97 17.07 1.30
CA GLU A 98 -2.53 18.29 1.90
C GLU A 98 -2.60 18.21 3.43
N LEU A 99 -2.94 17.02 3.97
CA LEU A 99 -2.94 16.80 5.42
C LEU A 99 -1.54 16.85 6.01
N SER A 100 -0.57 16.20 5.39
CA SER A 100 0.83 16.26 5.82
C SER A 100 1.37 17.68 5.76
N ALA A 101 1.04 18.46 4.74
CA ALA A 101 1.45 19.84 4.61
C ALA A 101 0.88 20.76 5.71
N LEU A 102 -0.35 20.50 6.16
CA LEU A 102 -1.04 21.34 7.16
C LEU A 102 -0.71 20.93 8.61
N TYR A 103 -0.54 19.64 8.86
CA TYR A 103 -0.48 19.07 10.21
C TYR A 103 0.84 18.40 10.57
N ASP A 104 1.80 18.38 9.65
CA ASP A 104 3.12 17.75 9.83
C ASP A 104 3.03 16.29 10.31
N ILE A 105 2.07 15.54 9.76
CA ILE A 105 1.91 14.11 10.05
C ILE A 105 2.76 13.27 9.10
N SER A 106 3.21 12.11 9.58
CA SER A 106 3.95 11.16 8.74
C SER A 106 3.06 10.63 7.62
N HIS A 107 3.56 10.60 6.38
CA HIS A 107 2.84 10.23 5.16
C HIS A 107 2.05 8.91 5.30
N GLY A 108 2.71 7.82 5.70
CA GLY A 108 2.02 6.54 5.86
C GLY A 108 0.97 6.53 6.98
N VAL A 109 1.12 7.38 8.02
CA VAL A 109 0.08 7.57 9.04
C VAL A 109 -1.13 8.29 8.46
N GLY A 110 -0.89 9.35 7.68
CA GLY A 110 -1.95 10.05 6.96
C GLY A 110 -2.73 9.13 6.02
N LEU A 111 -2.03 8.30 5.25
CA LEU A 111 -2.65 7.28 4.39
C LEU A 111 -3.47 6.25 5.18
N ALA A 112 -2.98 5.81 6.35
CA ALA A 112 -3.73 4.89 7.20
C ALA A 112 -5.06 5.48 7.70
N ILE A 113 -5.13 6.80 7.85
CA ILE A 113 -6.35 7.52 8.23
C ILE A 113 -7.30 7.71 7.04
N ILE A 114 -6.75 8.12 5.88
CA ILE A 114 -7.55 8.50 4.71
C ILE A 114 -8.06 7.28 3.95
N THR A 115 -7.23 6.26 3.77
CA THR A 115 -7.56 5.13 2.90
C THR A 115 -8.88 4.44 3.28
N PRO A 116 -9.17 4.10 4.55
CA PRO A 116 -10.45 3.51 4.92
C PRO A 116 -11.65 4.42 4.64
N ALA A 117 -11.53 5.71 4.94
CA ALA A 117 -12.59 6.68 4.69
C ALA A 117 -12.85 6.87 3.19
N TRP A 118 -11.80 6.88 2.38
CA TRP A 118 -11.91 6.94 0.92
C TRP A 118 -12.55 5.66 0.35
N MET A 119 -12.17 4.49 0.85
CA MET A 119 -12.80 3.23 0.47
C MET A 119 -14.32 3.25 0.71
N GLU A 120 -14.74 3.72 1.88
CA GLU A 120 -16.16 3.87 2.23
C GLU A 120 -16.87 4.84 1.28
N TYR A 121 -16.24 5.95 0.93
CA TYR A 121 -16.77 6.95 0.02
C TYR A 121 -16.96 6.43 -1.41
N VAL A 122 -16.01 5.63 -1.92
CA VAL A 122 -16.08 5.11 -3.30
C VAL A 122 -16.87 3.80 -3.41
N LEU A 123 -17.18 3.15 -2.28
CA LEU A 123 -17.97 1.92 -2.26
C LEU A 123 -19.42 2.20 -2.66
N ASN A 124 -19.81 1.69 -3.81
CA ASN A 124 -21.17 1.80 -4.34
C ASN A 124 -21.50 0.58 -5.22
N GLU A 125 -22.72 0.52 -5.78
CA GLU A 125 -23.18 -0.61 -6.61
C GLU A 125 -22.29 -0.87 -7.83
N GLN A 126 -21.60 0.13 -8.36
CA GLN A 126 -20.70 -0.01 -9.53
C GLN A 126 -19.30 -0.50 -9.12
N THR A 127 -18.83 -0.12 -7.94
CA THR A 127 -17.47 -0.44 -7.47
C THR A 127 -17.41 -1.63 -6.52
N ILE A 128 -18.53 -2.09 -5.98
CA ILE A 128 -18.59 -3.17 -4.97
C ILE A 128 -17.90 -4.47 -5.42
N SER A 129 -17.87 -4.76 -6.71
CA SER A 129 -17.19 -5.94 -7.23
C SER A 129 -15.66 -5.84 -7.19
N GLN A 130 -15.12 -4.67 -6.86
CA GLN A 130 -13.68 -4.40 -6.74
C GLN A 130 -13.19 -4.51 -5.29
N PHE A 131 -14.11 -4.60 -4.34
CA PHE A 131 -13.87 -4.80 -2.92
C PHE A 131 -14.15 -6.25 -2.51
#